data_6453c6c7715f3025200d988b485e483c
#
_entry.id   6453c6c7715f3025200d988b485e483c
#
_cell.length_a   1.000
_cell.length_b   1.000
_cell.length_c   1.000
_cell.angle_alpha   90.00
_cell.angle_beta   90.00
_cell.angle_gamma   90.00
#
_symmetry.space_group_name_H-M   'P 1'
#
loop_
_entity.id
_entity.type
_entity.pdbx_description
1 polymer ?
#
loop_
_entity_poly.entity_id
_entity_poly.type
_entity_poly.pdbx_seq_one_letter_code
_entity_poly.pdbx_strand_id
1 'polypeptide(L)'
;MYGRTSRRGGKRKMNNRKIKTELINDNFQNFKRYGIPKAQLVIADIPYNIGNNFYGSNPMWYKNGDSKNGESKLAGKAAFNSDFNFNIAEYFHFCNRLLKKEPKKAGARGRSSDAPCMIIFCAFEQIESVKNYAKKYGFKNSIPLVFIKNYSPQVLKANMRIVGATEYALVLYRDKLPKFRNGLKVDENGKNIKGTGHMIFNWFEWKRDNSKVYPKIHPAQKPVGLLKQLIEIFTDEGDIVIDPCAGSATTLRAAAELNRNSYGFEISRDFYNKAQEKMLNDINLQQTLI
;
A
#
# COMPACT_ATOMS: atom_id res chain seq x y z
N MET A 1 38.56 -17.88 -38.39
CA MET A 1 38.37 -18.65 -37.14
C MET A 1 37.81 -17.71 -36.08
N TYR A 2 36.51 -17.77 -35.79
CA TYR A 2 35.86 -16.95 -34.77
C TYR A 2 35.64 -17.82 -33.53
N GLY A 3 36.38 -17.48 -32.47
CA GLY A 3 36.21 -18.14 -31.16
C GLY A 3 34.96 -17.67 -30.44
N ARG A 4 33.99 -18.58 -30.20
CA ARG A 4 32.83 -18.37 -29.32
C ARG A 4 33.30 -18.46 -27.87
N THR A 5 33.33 -17.34 -27.15
CA THR A 5 33.41 -17.35 -25.68
C THR A 5 32.03 -17.56 -25.10
N SER A 6 31.82 -18.70 -24.46
CA SER A 6 30.62 -19.05 -23.72
C SER A 6 30.49 -18.17 -22.48
N ARG A 7 29.45 -17.35 -22.44
CA ARG A 7 29.05 -16.65 -21.21
C ARG A 7 28.48 -17.67 -20.22
N ARG A 8 29.20 -17.98 -19.17
CA ARG A 8 28.70 -18.71 -18.01
C ARG A 8 27.67 -17.81 -17.30
N GLY A 9 26.40 -18.08 -17.49
CA GLY A 9 25.33 -17.51 -16.69
C GLY A 9 25.41 -18.03 -15.26
N GLY A 10 25.81 -17.19 -14.33
CA GLY A 10 25.76 -17.52 -12.91
C GLY A 10 24.30 -17.75 -12.52
N LYS A 11 23.92 -18.98 -12.25
CA LYS A 11 22.64 -19.34 -11.64
C LYS A 11 22.61 -18.69 -10.25
N ARG A 12 21.84 -17.60 -10.08
CA ARG A 12 21.47 -17.09 -8.76
C ARG A 12 20.79 -18.24 -8.04
N LYS A 13 21.40 -18.73 -6.96
CA LYS A 13 20.74 -19.67 -6.05
C LYS A 13 19.51 -18.94 -5.51
N MET A 14 18.32 -19.35 -5.94
CA MET A 14 17.07 -18.97 -5.30
C MET A 14 17.14 -19.49 -3.87
N ASN A 15 17.37 -18.61 -2.92
CA ASN A 15 17.18 -18.93 -1.51
C ASN A 15 15.66 -19.14 -1.34
N ASN A 16 15.22 -20.36 -1.25
CA ASN A 16 13.85 -20.75 -0.90
C ASN A 16 13.60 -20.38 0.58
N ARG A 17 13.56 -19.09 0.88
CA ARG A 17 13.08 -18.62 2.18
C ARG A 17 11.57 -18.74 2.17
N LYS A 18 11.03 -19.54 3.07
CA LYS A 18 9.59 -19.64 3.29
C LYS A 18 9.05 -18.25 3.64
N ILE A 19 8.23 -17.69 2.76
CA ILE A 19 7.58 -16.39 2.97
C ILE A 19 6.33 -16.60 3.82
N LYS A 20 6.14 -15.79 4.84
CA LYS A 20 4.95 -15.83 5.69
C LYS A 20 3.98 -14.72 5.29
N THR A 21 2.74 -15.10 5.03
CA THR A 21 1.60 -14.19 4.82
C THR A 21 0.55 -14.51 5.86
N GLU A 22 0.16 -13.53 6.66
CA GLU A 22 -0.80 -13.73 7.75
C GLU A 22 -1.82 -12.58 7.78
N LEU A 23 -3.08 -12.91 7.55
CA LEU A 23 -4.20 -12.00 7.76
C LEU A 23 -4.88 -12.35 9.07
N ILE A 24 -5.11 -11.37 9.91
CA ILE A 24 -5.64 -11.50 11.27
C ILE A 24 -7.03 -10.86 11.32
N ASN A 25 -8.05 -11.63 11.75
CA ASN A 25 -9.38 -11.09 11.96
C ASN A 25 -9.48 -10.45 13.35
N ASP A 26 -8.96 -9.25 13.48
CA ASP A 26 -9.01 -8.44 14.70
C ASP A 26 -8.77 -6.95 14.35
N ASN A 27 -8.99 -6.08 15.33
CA ASN A 27 -8.57 -4.69 15.23
C ASN A 27 -7.05 -4.58 15.41
N PHE A 28 -6.38 -3.81 14.55
CA PHE A 28 -4.94 -3.57 14.63
C PHE A 28 -4.50 -3.03 16.00
N GLN A 29 -5.36 -2.38 16.76
CA GLN A 29 -5.09 -1.91 18.13
C GLN A 29 -4.69 -3.06 19.07
N ASN A 30 -5.13 -4.27 18.78
CA ASN A 30 -4.80 -5.48 19.53
C ASN A 30 -3.47 -6.14 19.13
N PHE A 31 -2.66 -5.50 18.31
CA PHE A 31 -1.44 -6.06 17.69
C PHE A 31 -0.46 -6.72 18.67
N LYS A 32 -0.45 -6.27 19.94
CA LYS A 32 0.43 -6.82 20.98
C LYS A 32 0.18 -8.31 21.29
N ARG A 33 -0.99 -8.82 20.90
CA ARG A 33 -1.38 -10.23 21.10
C ARG A 33 -0.71 -11.18 20.09
N TYR A 34 -0.18 -10.67 18.99
CA TYR A 34 0.15 -11.47 17.80
C TYR A 34 1.65 -11.63 17.52
N GLY A 35 2.54 -11.11 18.33
CA GLY A 35 3.98 -11.31 18.15
C GLY A 35 4.55 -10.89 16.79
N ILE A 36 3.94 -9.89 16.12
CA ILE A 36 4.29 -9.46 14.77
C ILE A 36 5.72 -8.86 14.75
N PRO A 37 6.59 -9.29 13.83
CA PRO A 37 7.93 -8.75 13.74
C PRO A 37 7.93 -7.34 13.14
N LYS A 38 9.05 -6.61 13.33
CA LYS A 38 9.17 -5.22 12.86
C LYS A 38 9.21 -5.12 11.34
N ALA A 39 8.40 -4.23 10.78
CA ALA A 39 8.24 -4.01 9.35
C ALA A 39 9.27 -3.03 8.78
N GLN A 40 9.63 -3.25 7.52
CA GLN A 40 10.31 -2.28 6.66
C GLN A 40 9.33 -1.24 6.13
N LEU A 41 8.12 -1.69 5.79
CA LEU A 41 7.06 -0.86 5.22
C LEU A 41 5.74 -1.14 5.94
N VAL A 42 5.04 -0.09 6.35
CA VAL A 42 3.60 -0.14 6.63
C VAL A 42 2.89 0.54 5.48
N ILE A 43 1.89 -0.10 4.90
CA ILE A 43 1.07 0.47 3.83
C ILE A 43 -0.39 0.29 4.20
N ALA A 44 -1.18 1.35 4.17
CA ALA A 44 -2.57 1.32 4.60
C ALA A 44 -3.44 2.26 3.80
N ASP A 45 -4.65 1.78 3.50
CA ASP A 45 -5.75 2.60 3.04
C ASP A 45 -6.64 2.91 4.24
N ILE A 46 -6.41 4.07 4.88
CA ILE A 46 -7.16 4.43 6.08
C ILE A 46 -8.59 4.85 5.71
N PRO A 47 -9.58 4.69 6.62
CA PRO A 47 -10.93 5.19 6.40
C PRO A 47 -10.95 6.68 6.11
N TYR A 48 -11.61 7.07 5.02
CA TYR A 48 -11.62 8.47 4.59
C TYR A 48 -12.54 9.36 5.43
N ASN A 49 -13.58 8.81 6.05
CA ASN A 49 -14.50 9.52 6.96
C ASN A 49 -15.00 10.88 6.44
N ILE A 50 -15.17 11.01 5.13
CA ILE A 50 -15.65 12.23 4.46
C ILE A 50 -17.18 12.27 4.34
N GLY A 51 -17.88 11.48 5.16
CA GLY A 51 -19.34 11.41 5.24
C GLY A 51 -19.97 10.88 3.97
N ASN A 52 -21.15 11.41 3.62
CA ASN A 52 -21.92 10.96 2.45
C ASN A 52 -21.24 11.19 1.08
N ASN A 53 -20.12 11.90 1.05
CA ASN A 53 -19.34 12.15 -0.16
C ASN A 53 -18.33 11.05 -0.48
N PHE A 54 -18.26 10.02 0.35
CA PHE A 54 -17.23 8.98 0.30
C PHE A 54 -17.18 8.21 -1.03
N TYR A 55 -18.31 7.96 -1.68
CA TYR A 55 -18.38 7.22 -2.95
C TYR A 55 -18.87 8.02 -4.15
N GLY A 56 -18.75 9.32 -4.09
CA GLY A 56 -19.21 10.17 -5.18
C GLY A 56 -20.71 10.13 -5.40
N SER A 57 -21.43 9.66 -4.43
CA SER A 57 -22.87 9.50 -4.46
C SER A 57 -23.51 10.50 -3.53
N ASN A 58 -23.30 11.79 -3.76
CA ASN A 58 -24.21 12.76 -3.19
C ASN A 58 -25.61 12.42 -3.74
N PRO A 59 -26.61 12.06 -2.90
CA PRO A 59 -27.97 11.80 -3.37
C PRO A 59 -28.55 12.93 -4.20
N MET A 60 -28.13 14.16 -3.95
CA MET A 60 -28.49 15.36 -4.73
C MET A 60 -28.00 15.28 -6.17
N TRP A 61 -26.84 14.68 -6.43
CA TRP A 61 -26.31 14.46 -7.77
C TRP A 61 -27.21 13.56 -8.61
N TYR A 62 -27.70 12.46 -8.01
CA TYR A 62 -28.52 11.48 -8.71
C TYR A 62 -29.98 11.90 -8.83
N LYS A 63 -30.50 12.68 -7.90
CA LYS A 63 -31.88 13.18 -7.93
C LYS A 63 -32.07 14.31 -8.92
N ASN A 64 -31.04 15.16 -9.12
CA ASN A 64 -31.12 16.37 -9.95
C ASN A 64 -30.05 16.43 -11.03
N GLY A 65 -29.26 15.38 -11.21
CA GLY A 65 -28.08 15.33 -12.09
C GLY A 65 -28.35 14.65 -13.43
N ASP A 66 -27.29 14.52 -14.21
CA ASP A 66 -27.30 13.97 -15.57
C ASP A 66 -27.59 12.48 -15.69
N SER A 67 -27.63 11.75 -14.59
CA SER A 67 -27.88 10.32 -14.60
C SER A 67 -29.36 10.02 -14.61
N LYS A 68 -29.92 9.82 -15.79
CA LYS A 68 -31.30 9.32 -15.98
C LYS A 68 -31.48 7.87 -15.50
N ASN A 69 -30.41 7.16 -15.18
CA ASN A 69 -30.40 5.73 -14.88
C ASN A 69 -30.45 5.41 -13.38
N GLY A 70 -30.80 6.36 -12.54
CA GLY A 70 -31.00 6.11 -11.12
C GLY A 70 -29.72 6.16 -10.28
N GLU A 71 -29.92 6.07 -8.99
CA GLU A 71 -28.87 6.13 -8.00
C GLU A 71 -27.97 4.88 -8.08
N SER A 72 -26.66 5.07 -7.92
CA SER A 72 -25.79 3.95 -7.63
C SER A 72 -26.33 3.20 -6.40
N LYS A 73 -26.25 1.87 -6.38
CA LYS A 73 -26.60 1.06 -5.20
C LYS A 73 -25.83 1.46 -3.93
N LEU A 74 -24.76 2.25 -4.09
CA LEU A 74 -23.93 2.81 -3.03
C LEU A 74 -24.31 4.24 -2.66
N ALA A 75 -25.21 4.89 -3.41
CA ALA A 75 -25.68 6.25 -3.11
C ALA A 75 -26.37 6.28 -1.75
N GLY A 76 -25.98 7.23 -0.90
CA GLY A 76 -26.52 7.36 0.45
C GLY A 76 -26.10 6.25 1.44
N LYS A 77 -25.30 5.26 1.03
CA LYS A 77 -24.62 4.38 1.96
C LYS A 77 -23.40 5.12 2.46
N ALA A 78 -23.47 5.55 3.72
CA ALA A 78 -22.32 6.08 4.44
C ALA A 78 -21.15 5.09 4.40
N ALA A 79 -19.97 5.59 4.72
CA ALA A 79 -18.80 4.83 5.07
C ALA A 79 -19.18 3.57 5.88
N PHE A 80 -18.35 2.53 5.78
CA PHE A 80 -18.53 1.32 6.58
C PHE A 80 -18.70 1.68 8.06
N ASN A 81 -19.60 1.03 8.77
CA ASN A 81 -19.80 1.29 10.21
C ASN A 81 -18.48 1.24 11.02
N SER A 82 -17.52 0.44 10.58
CA SER A 82 -16.17 0.35 11.13
C SER A 82 -15.34 1.63 10.99
N ASP A 83 -15.61 2.46 9.98
CA ASP A 83 -14.82 3.65 9.68
C ASP A 83 -14.99 4.74 10.73
N PHE A 84 -16.16 4.82 11.39
CA PHE A 84 -16.42 5.80 12.45
C PHE A 84 -15.57 5.58 13.70
N ASN A 85 -15.10 4.35 13.93
CA ASN A 85 -14.27 3.99 15.07
C ASN A 85 -12.77 4.04 14.79
N PHE A 86 -12.36 4.45 13.57
CA PHE A 86 -10.95 4.56 13.24
C PHE A 86 -10.29 5.70 14.00
N ASN A 87 -9.30 5.35 14.82
CA ASN A 87 -8.54 6.30 15.61
C ASN A 87 -7.15 6.51 15.00
N ILE A 88 -6.91 7.67 14.42
CA ILE A 88 -5.65 8.00 13.76
C ILE A 88 -4.46 8.05 14.74
N ALA A 89 -4.68 8.40 16.01
CA ALA A 89 -3.62 8.39 17.01
C ALA A 89 -3.15 6.96 17.32
N GLU A 90 -4.09 6.03 17.48
CA GLU A 90 -3.80 4.61 17.66
C GLU A 90 -3.12 4.01 16.43
N TYR A 91 -3.52 4.43 15.23
CA TYR A 91 -2.85 4.04 13.99
C TYR A 91 -1.37 4.46 14.00
N PHE A 92 -1.06 5.70 14.34
CA PHE A 92 0.32 6.15 14.42
C PHE A 92 1.10 5.50 15.57
N HIS A 93 0.43 5.20 16.70
CA HIS A 93 1.01 4.41 17.77
C HIS A 93 1.41 3.01 17.26
N PHE A 94 0.48 2.31 16.60
CA PHE A 94 0.75 1.03 15.96
C PHE A 94 1.96 1.09 15.02
N CYS A 95 1.97 2.02 14.07
CA CYS A 95 3.05 2.18 13.09
C CYS A 95 4.39 2.47 13.77
N ASN A 96 4.40 3.35 14.77
CA ASN A 96 5.61 3.67 15.52
C ASN A 96 6.17 2.46 16.27
N ARG A 97 5.29 1.60 16.78
CA ARG A 97 5.68 0.37 17.51
C ARG A 97 6.12 -0.75 16.57
N LEU A 98 5.56 -0.89 15.38
CA LEU A 98 5.83 -2.00 14.47
C LEU A 98 6.84 -1.69 13.36
N LEU A 99 7.14 -0.45 13.04
CA LEU A 99 8.24 -0.14 12.15
C LEU A 99 9.60 -0.46 12.77
N LYS A 100 10.55 -0.92 11.95
CA LYS A 100 11.95 -1.06 12.32
C LYS A 100 12.50 0.26 12.88
N LYS A 101 13.57 0.17 13.66
CA LYS A 101 14.36 1.36 14.01
C LYS A 101 15.12 1.85 12.77
N GLU A 102 15.36 3.15 12.72
CA GLU A 102 16.24 3.69 11.68
C GLU A 102 17.66 3.16 11.83
N PRO A 103 18.37 2.94 10.71
CA PRO A 103 19.78 2.56 10.74
C PRO A 103 20.61 3.60 11.49
N LYS A 104 21.62 3.15 12.25
CA LYS A 104 22.51 4.07 12.99
C LYS A 104 23.32 4.97 12.05
N LYS A 105 23.80 4.42 10.93
CA LYS A 105 24.54 5.17 9.90
C LYS A 105 23.56 5.82 8.91
N ALA A 106 23.86 7.05 8.51
CA ALA A 106 23.20 7.68 7.38
C ALA A 106 23.66 7.00 6.08
N GLY A 107 22.80 6.97 5.07
CA GLY A 107 23.20 6.58 3.73
C GLY A 107 24.25 7.54 3.18
N ALA A 108 25.04 7.09 2.21
CA ALA A 108 25.96 7.95 1.48
C ALA A 108 25.17 9.09 0.79
N ARG A 109 25.82 10.24 0.56
CA ARG A 109 25.19 11.38 -0.09
C ARG A 109 24.47 10.97 -1.38
N GLY A 110 23.20 11.31 -1.48
CA GLY A 110 22.35 10.95 -2.63
C GLY A 110 21.83 9.50 -2.65
N ARG A 111 22.01 8.73 -1.55
CA ARG A 111 21.51 7.37 -1.42
C ARG A 111 20.52 7.26 -0.28
N SER A 112 19.60 6.32 -0.42
CA SER A 112 18.72 5.88 0.66
C SER A 112 19.54 5.43 1.87
N SER A 113 19.02 5.70 3.06
CA SER A 113 19.55 5.16 4.33
C SER A 113 18.99 3.78 4.65
N ASP A 114 18.16 3.20 3.80
CA ASP A 114 17.40 1.97 4.05
C ASP A 114 16.52 2.02 5.31
N ALA A 115 16.12 3.23 5.71
CA ALA A 115 15.21 3.41 6.83
C ALA A 115 13.82 2.86 6.49
N PRO A 116 13.03 2.43 7.49
CA PRO A 116 11.64 2.07 7.27
C PRO A 116 10.78 3.30 7.02
N CYS A 117 9.67 3.10 6.31
CA CYS A 117 8.68 4.14 6.10
C CYS A 117 7.26 3.58 6.16
N MET A 118 6.29 4.49 6.08
CA MET A 118 4.89 4.12 5.88
C MET A 118 4.32 4.84 4.67
N ILE A 119 3.36 4.20 4.01
CA ILE A 119 2.54 4.77 2.94
C ILE A 119 1.10 4.78 3.42
N ILE A 120 0.52 5.96 3.51
CA ILE A 120 -0.87 6.14 3.95
C ILE A 120 -1.68 6.69 2.79
N PHE A 121 -2.61 5.90 2.27
CA PHE A 121 -3.67 6.40 1.41
C PHE A 121 -4.69 7.13 2.27
N CYS A 122 -5.05 8.34 1.88
CA CYS A 122 -6.01 9.18 2.60
C CYS A 122 -6.73 10.12 1.62
N ALA A 123 -7.89 10.63 2.03
CA ALA A 123 -8.56 11.68 1.29
C ALA A 123 -7.72 12.98 1.28
N PHE A 124 -7.93 13.81 0.28
CA PHE A 124 -7.26 15.11 0.17
C PHE A 124 -7.47 15.95 1.43
N GLU A 125 -8.67 15.95 1.97
CA GLU A 125 -9.08 16.68 3.18
C GLU A 125 -8.38 16.17 4.45
N GLN A 126 -7.90 14.92 4.44
CA GLN A 126 -7.22 14.32 5.59
C GLN A 126 -5.71 14.59 5.61
N ILE A 127 -5.11 15.05 4.51
CA ILE A 127 -3.65 15.19 4.37
C ILE A 127 -3.04 16.00 5.51
N GLU A 128 -3.64 17.14 5.86
CA GLU A 128 -3.12 17.99 6.93
C GLU A 128 -3.20 17.31 8.30
N SER A 129 -4.33 16.70 8.60
CA SER A 129 -4.51 15.93 9.85
C SER A 129 -3.51 14.79 9.95
N VAL A 130 -3.35 14.00 8.89
CA VAL A 130 -2.36 12.90 8.81
C VAL A 130 -0.95 13.42 9.08
N LYS A 131 -0.53 14.51 8.45
CA LYS A 131 0.80 15.11 8.67
C LYS A 131 0.99 15.62 10.11
N ASN A 132 -0.04 16.18 10.70
CA ASN A 132 0.01 16.67 12.07
C ASN A 132 0.16 15.53 13.08
N TYR A 133 -0.57 14.44 12.92
CA TYR A 133 -0.40 13.23 13.73
C TYR A 133 0.96 12.55 13.47
N ALA A 134 1.39 12.46 12.22
CA ALA A 134 2.69 11.90 11.87
C ALA A 134 3.83 12.59 12.64
N LYS A 135 3.84 13.92 12.66
CA LYS A 135 4.84 14.73 13.40
C LYS A 135 4.86 14.41 14.90
N LYS A 136 3.69 14.25 15.54
CA LYS A 136 3.59 13.87 16.97
C LYS A 136 4.28 12.54 17.28
N TYR A 137 4.30 11.61 16.32
CA TYR A 137 4.95 10.30 16.45
C TYR A 137 6.36 10.24 15.83
N GLY A 138 6.95 11.40 15.50
CA GLY A 138 8.32 11.51 15.02
C GLY A 138 8.52 11.34 13.52
N PHE A 139 7.44 11.19 12.74
CA PHE A 139 7.51 11.16 11.27
C PHE A 139 7.43 12.58 10.73
N LYS A 140 8.61 13.22 10.62
CA LYS A 140 8.71 14.66 10.32
C LYS A 140 8.65 14.95 8.82
N ASN A 141 8.95 13.97 7.98
CA ASN A 141 9.11 14.11 6.55
C ASN A 141 8.01 13.39 5.78
N SER A 142 7.59 13.95 4.66
CA SER A 142 6.57 13.37 3.79
C SER A 142 6.87 13.58 2.32
N ILE A 143 6.55 12.57 1.49
CA ILE A 143 6.55 12.66 0.03
C ILE A 143 5.12 12.42 -0.43
N PRO A 144 4.48 13.36 -1.16
CA PRO A 144 3.15 13.15 -1.68
C PRO A 144 3.19 12.20 -2.89
N LEU A 145 2.25 11.27 -2.93
CA LEU A 145 2.00 10.39 -4.08
C LEU A 145 0.60 10.67 -4.63
N VAL A 146 0.46 10.67 -5.94
CA VAL A 146 -0.79 10.88 -6.66
C VAL A 146 -1.06 9.68 -7.54
N PHE A 147 -2.27 9.13 -7.50
CA PHE A 147 -2.69 8.01 -8.32
C PHE A 147 -3.74 8.48 -9.31
N ILE A 148 -3.48 8.33 -10.60
CA ILE A 148 -4.32 8.83 -11.68
C ILE A 148 -5.14 7.68 -12.24
N LYS A 149 -6.46 7.80 -12.18
CA LYS A 149 -7.42 6.83 -12.71
C LYS A 149 -7.85 7.24 -14.12
N ASN A 150 -8.01 6.29 -15.01
CA ASN A 150 -8.64 6.51 -16.32
C ASN A 150 -10.18 6.45 -16.28
N TYR A 151 -10.75 6.48 -15.07
CA TYR A 151 -12.19 6.51 -14.82
C TYR A 151 -12.47 7.33 -13.57
N SER A 152 -13.68 7.83 -13.43
CA SER A 152 -14.08 8.59 -12.26
C SER A 152 -15.12 7.83 -11.43
N PRO A 153 -14.79 7.40 -10.22
CA PRO A 153 -15.75 6.83 -9.29
C PRO A 153 -16.44 7.91 -8.44
N GLN A 154 -16.01 9.15 -8.50
CA GLN A 154 -16.43 10.20 -7.59
C GLN A 154 -16.77 11.49 -8.34
N VAL A 155 -17.90 12.10 -7.97
CA VAL A 155 -18.27 13.45 -8.39
C VAL A 155 -17.83 14.43 -7.32
N LEU A 156 -16.93 15.34 -7.67
CA LEU A 156 -16.44 16.37 -6.76
C LEU A 156 -17.38 17.58 -6.70
N LYS A 157 -17.90 18.00 -7.86
CA LYS A 157 -18.83 19.10 -7.94
C LYS A 157 -19.83 18.87 -9.06
N ALA A 158 -21.04 18.48 -8.72
CA ALA A 158 -22.08 18.10 -9.67
C ALA A 158 -22.43 19.20 -10.67
N ASN A 159 -22.75 20.40 -10.17
CA ASN A 159 -23.20 21.54 -11.03
C ASN A 159 -22.11 22.01 -12.00
N MET A 160 -20.84 21.70 -11.73
CA MET A 160 -19.72 22.04 -12.61
C MET A 160 -19.23 20.84 -13.42
N ARG A 161 -19.83 19.66 -13.24
CA ARG A 161 -19.42 18.39 -13.86
C ARG A 161 -17.96 18.01 -13.57
N ILE A 162 -17.42 18.45 -12.43
CA ILE A 162 -16.07 18.09 -11.99
C ILE A 162 -16.12 16.73 -11.31
N VAL A 163 -15.32 15.80 -11.82
CA VAL A 163 -15.24 14.42 -11.35
C VAL A 163 -13.84 14.13 -10.82
N GLY A 164 -13.76 13.31 -9.75
CA GLY A 164 -12.50 12.91 -9.14
C GLY A 164 -11.87 11.74 -9.91
N ALA A 165 -10.67 11.96 -10.44
CA ALA A 165 -9.89 10.92 -11.12
C ALA A 165 -8.57 10.64 -10.39
N THR A 166 -8.37 11.21 -9.21
CA THR A 166 -7.14 11.05 -8.44
C THR A 166 -7.39 10.45 -7.07
N GLU A 167 -6.41 9.70 -6.57
CA GLU A 167 -6.27 9.37 -5.16
C GLU A 167 -4.91 9.84 -4.65
N TYR A 168 -4.78 9.94 -3.35
CA TYR A 168 -3.58 10.48 -2.71
C TYR A 168 -3.03 9.52 -1.68
N ALA A 169 -1.70 9.50 -1.54
CA ALA A 169 -1.04 8.91 -0.40
C ALA A 169 0.17 9.76 0.02
N LEU A 170 0.64 9.52 1.23
CA LEU A 170 1.86 10.11 1.76
C LEU A 170 2.84 9.01 2.11
N VAL A 171 4.07 9.11 1.61
CA VAL A 171 5.19 8.35 2.19
C VAL A 171 5.69 9.15 3.39
N LEU A 172 5.57 8.59 4.58
CA LEU A 172 5.97 9.23 5.83
C LEU A 172 7.21 8.55 6.41
N TYR A 173 8.21 9.32 6.81
CA TYR A 173 9.43 8.81 7.40
C TYR A 173 10.00 9.77 8.45
N ARG A 174 10.91 9.27 9.29
CA ARG A 174 11.50 10.02 10.39
C ARG A 174 12.61 10.96 9.90
N ASP A 175 13.83 10.74 10.36
CA ASP A 175 14.97 11.63 10.05
C ASP A 175 15.80 11.12 8.87
N LYS A 176 15.84 9.78 8.66
CA LYS A 176 16.67 9.18 7.61
C LYS A 176 15.84 8.80 6.39
N LEU A 177 16.45 8.92 5.22
CA LEU A 177 15.82 8.58 3.95
C LEU A 177 15.39 7.10 3.93
N PRO A 178 14.16 6.81 3.51
CA PRO A 178 13.65 5.46 3.45
C PRO A 178 14.41 4.62 2.43
N LYS A 179 14.31 3.30 2.58
CA LYS A 179 14.74 2.37 1.54
C LYS A 179 14.10 2.76 0.22
N PHE A 180 14.90 2.84 -0.83
CA PHE A 180 14.46 3.29 -2.14
C PHE A 180 15.15 2.49 -3.24
N ARG A 181 14.37 1.79 -4.04
CA ARG A 181 14.82 0.91 -5.13
C ARG A 181 14.30 1.43 -6.46
N ASN A 182 15.17 2.03 -7.22
CA ASN A 182 14.86 2.62 -8.54
C ASN A 182 15.69 1.98 -9.67
N GLY A 183 16.21 0.77 -9.44
CA GLY A 183 17.07 0.10 -10.41
C GLY A 183 18.53 0.56 -10.42
N LEU A 184 18.91 1.47 -9.49
CA LEU A 184 20.30 1.89 -9.35
C LEU A 184 21.18 0.70 -8.98
N LYS A 185 22.24 0.45 -9.77
CA LYS A 185 23.25 -0.57 -9.52
C LYS A 185 24.52 0.07 -8.98
N VAL A 186 25.26 -0.69 -8.20
CA VAL A 186 26.59 -0.33 -7.72
C VAL A 186 27.60 -1.38 -8.17
N ASP A 187 28.84 -0.95 -8.40
CA ASP A 187 29.96 -1.85 -8.68
C ASP A 187 30.45 -2.56 -7.40
N GLU A 188 31.45 -3.39 -7.53
CA GLU A 188 32.08 -4.14 -6.44
C GLU A 188 32.67 -3.23 -5.32
N ASN A 189 33.05 -2.00 -5.68
CA ASN A 189 33.54 -0.98 -4.75
C ASN A 189 32.40 -0.13 -4.14
N GLY A 190 31.15 -0.45 -4.46
CA GLY A 190 29.99 0.29 -3.98
C GLY A 190 29.75 1.64 -4.66
N LYS A 191 30.39 1.91 -5.83
CA LYS A 191 30.19 3.11 -6.63
C LYS A 191 29.00 2.94 -7.57
N ASN A 192 28.23 4.01 -7.77
CA ASN A 192 27.09 4.00 -8.68
C ASN A 192 27.52 3.75 -10.12
N ILE A 193 26.90 2.76 -10.77
CA ILE A 193 27.09 2.50 -12.19
C ILE A 193 26.27 3.53 -12.97
N LYS A 194 26.95 4.36 -13.77
CA LYS A 194 26.29 5.36 -14.64
C LYS A 194 25.28 4.70 -15.58
N GLY A 195 24.18 5.40 -15.85
CA GLY A 195 23.11 4.89 -16.73
C GLY A 195 22.20 3.85 -16.08
N THR A 196 22.39 3.55 -14.78
CA THR A 196 21.46 2.75 -14.01
C THR A 196 20.69 3.63 -13.01
N GLY A 197 19.52 3.17 -12.59
CA GLY A 197 18.62 3.96 -11.77
C GLY A 197 17.73 4.89 -12.58
N HIS A 198 16.46 4.93 -12.23
CA HIS A 198 15.44 5.73 -12.88
C HIS A 198 14.92 6.82 -11.97
N MET A 199 14.55 7.96 -12.55
CA MET A 199 13.72 8.94 -11.85
C MET A 199 12.32 8.35 -11.70
N ILE A 200 11.83 8.30 -10.47
CA ILE A 200 10.47 7.85 -10.18
C ILE A 200 9.63 9.09 -9.95
N PHE A 201 8.60 9.24 -10.80
CA PHE A 201 7.62 10.30 -10.60
C PHE A 201 6.80 10.01 -9.34
N ASN A 202 6.32 11.06 -8.70
CA ASN A 202 5.43 10.92 -7.55
C ASN A 202 3.96 10.67 -7.95
N TRP A 203 3.70 10.37 -9.19
CA TRP A 203 2.39 9.95 -9.68
C TRP A 203 2.46 8.55 -10.32
N PHE A 204 1.36 7.80 -10.18
CA PHE A 204 1.22 6.44 -10.67
C PHE A 204 -0.09 6.29 -11.42
N GLU A 205 -0.08 5.53 -12.51
CA GLU A 205 -1.29 5.16 -13.21
C GLU A 205 -2.03 4.09 -12.43
N TRP A 206 -3.32 4.35 -12.15
CA TRP A 206 -4.19 3.38 -11.51
C TRP A 206 -4.82 2.47 -12.56
N LYS A 207 -4.21 1.32 -12.81
CA LYS A 207 -4.77 0.27 -13.66
C LYS A 207 -5.61 -0.69 -12.84
N ARG A 208 -6.84 -0.97 -13.30
CA ARG A 208 -7.68 -1.98 -12.65
C ARG A 208 -7.04 -3.35 -12.80
N ASP A 209 -7.16 -4.17 -11.77
CA ASP A 209 -6.73 -5.57 -11.82
C ASP A 209 -7.60 -6.39 -12.78
N ASN A 210 -7.03 -7.46 -13.29
CA ASN A 210 -7.80 -8.51 -13.96
C ASN A 210 -8.60 -9.29 -12.88
N SER A 211 -9.92 -9.14 -12.90
CA SER A 211 -10.81 -9.76 -11.91
C SER A 211 -10.82 -11.28 -11.89
N LYS A 212 -10.31 -11.94 -12.95
CA LYS A 212 -10.13 -13.40 -12.97
C LYS A 212 -8.93 -13.84 -12.13
N VAL A 213 -7.93 -12.97 -11.96
CA VAL A 213 -6.72 -13.23 -11.18
C VAL A 213 -6.84 -12.63 -9.77
N TYR A 214 -7.34 -11.42 -9.69
CA TYR A 214 -7.52 -10.68 -8.44
C TYR A 214 -8.99 -10.24 -8.31
N PRO A 215 -9.85 -11.09 -7.73
CA PRO A 215 -11.28 -10.80 -7.64
C PRO A 215 -11.54 -9.56 -6.80
N LYS A 216 -12.55 -8.80 -7.21
CA LYS A 216 -12.99 -7.62 -6.47
C LYS A 216 -13.80 -8.06 -5.26
N ILE A 217 -13.20 -7.97 -4.08
CA ILE A 217 -13.79 -8.37 -2.79
C ILE A 217 -14.33 -7.14 -2.04
N HIS A 218 -13.56 -6.04 -2.06
CA HIS A 218 -13.86 -4.82 -1.32
C HIS A 218 -14.15 -3.64 -2.27
N PRO A 219 -15.15 -2.78 -1.98
CA PRO A 219 -15.46 -1.64 -2.86
C PRO A 219 -14.29 -0.68 -3.09
N ALA A 220 -13.50 -0.41 -2.05
CA ALA A 220 -12.32 0.47 -2.07
C ALA A 220 -11.01 -0.26 -2.34
N GLN A 221 -11.05 -1.49 -2.87
CA GLN A 221 -9.86 -2.30 -3.14
C GLN A 221 -8.84 -1.59 -4.01
N LYS A 222 -7.60 -1.50 -3.51
CA LYS A 222 -6.46 -1.01 -4.27
C LYS A 222 -5.94 -2.09 -5.23
N PRO A 223 -5.53 -1.75 -6.46
CA PRO A 223 -4.99 -2.74 -7.40
C PRO A 223 -3.71 -3.40 -6.88
N VAL A 224 -3.62 -4.73 -7.02
CA VAL A 224 -2.42 -5.49 -6.66
C VAL A 224 -1.20 -5.01 -7.43
N GLY A 225 -1.36 -4.73 -8.75
CA GLY A 225 -0.28 -4.23 -9.59
C GLY A 225 0.27 -2.87 -9.13
N LEU A 226 -0.58 -1.98 -8.62
CA LEU A 226 -0.17 -0.70 -8.04
C LEU A 226 0.61 -0.90 -6.72
N LEU A 227 0.08 -1.77 -5.85
CA LEU A 227 0.71 -2.07 -4.57
C LEU A 227 2.07 -2.74 -4.75
N LYS A 228 2.23 -3.61 -5.75
CA LYS A 228 3.53 -4.19 -6.12
C LYS A 228 4.55 -3.12 -6.44
N GLN A 229 4.23 -2.14 -7.28
CA GLN A 229 5.15 -1.04 -7.62
C GLN A 229 5.63 -0.30 -6.35
N LEU A 230 4.71 0.02 -5.44
CA LEU A 230 5.06 0.69 -4.19
C LEU A 230 5.93 -0.19 -3.28
N ILE A 231 5.59 -1.47 -3.14
CA ILE A 231 6.34 -2.42 -2.31
C ILE A 231 7.76 -2.61 -2.87
N GLU A 232 7.93 -2.74 -4.18
CA GLU A 232 9.25 -2.88 -4.82
C GLU A 232 10.14 -1.67 -4.60
N ILE A 233 9.58 -0.44 -4.62
CA ILE A 233 10.34 0.79 -4.40
C ILE A 233 10.88 0.84 -2.97
N PHE A 234 10.11 0.43 -1.97
CA PHE A 234 10.43 0.69 -0.55
C PHE A 234 10.87 -0.56 0.24
N THR A 235 10.99 -1.72 -0.42
CA THR A 235 11.40 -2.97 0.24
C THR A 235 12.32 -3.83 -0.62
N ASP A 236 13.00 -4.79 0.01
CA ASP A 236 13.71 -5.89 -0.64
C ASP A 236 13.00 -7.23 -0.38
N GLU A 237 13.36 -8.27 -1.13
CA GLU A 237 12.90 -9.65 -0.86
C GLU A 237 13.22 -10.06 0.59
N GLY A 238 12.25 -10.67 1.26
CA GLY A 238 12.35 -11.08 2.67
C GLY A 238 12.04 -9.96 3.67
N ASP A 239 11.92 -8.69 3.25
CA ASP A 239 11.43 -7.63 4.13
C ASP A 239 9.98 -7.89 4.57
N ILE A 240 9.55 -7.19 5.61
CA ILE A 240 8.21 -7.33 6.16
C ILE A 240 7.38 -6.10 5.78
N VAL A 241 6.19 -6.36 5.23
CA VAL A 241 5.16 -5.38 4.92
C VAL A 241 3.98 -5.61 5.86
N ILE A 242 3.43 -4.54 6.44
CA ILE A 242 2.25 -4.61 7.32
C ILE A 242 1.14 -3.71 6.77
N ASP A 243 -0.09 -4.23 6.78
CA ASP A 243 -1.30 -3.49 6.46
C ASP A 243 -2.30 -3.56 7.61
N PRO A 244 -2.45 -2.49 8.42
CA PRO A 244 -3.40 -2.47 9.54
C PRO A 244 -4.87 -2.34 9.12
N CYS A 245 -5.16 -2.08 7.84
CA CYS A 245 -6.51 -1.91 7.30
C CYS A 245 -6.65 -2.74 6.01
N ALA A 246 -6.44 -4.06 6.11
CA ALA A 246 -6.16 -4.92 4.97
C ALA A 246 -7.34 -5.10 3.99
N GLY A 247 -8.58 -4.95 4.45
CA GLY A 247 -9.77 -5.08 3.60
C GLY A 247 -9.79 -6.37 2.81
N SER A 248 -9.53 -6.28 1.51
CA SER A 248 -9.43 -7.43 0.60
C SER A 248 -8.08 -8.15 0.62
N ALA A 249 -7.14 -7.73 1.46
CA ALA A 249 -5.78 -8.27 1.56
C ALA A 249 -4.92 -8.14 0.28
N THR A 250 -5.21 -7.18 -0.59
CA THR A 250 -4.41 -6.97 -1.82
C THR A 250 -2.97 -6.56 -1.53
N THR A 251 -2.72 -5.85 -0.42
CA THR A 251 -1.37 -5.54 0.05
C THR A 251 -0.58 -6.80 0.40
N LEU A 252 -1.22 -7.74 1.11
CA LEU A 252 -0.60 -9.01 1.49
C LEU A 252 -0.32 -9.87 0.25
N ARG A 253 -1.28 -9.91 -0.68
CA ARG A 253 -1.12 -10.58 -1.97
C ARG A 253 0.07 -10.01 -2.74
N ALA A 254 0.14 -8.70 -2.90
CA ALA A 254 1.23 -8.03 -3.60
C ALA A 254 2.59 -8.31 -2.94
N ALA A 255 2.66 -8.28 -1.61
CA ALA A 255 3.87 -8.58 -0.87
C ALA A 255 4.34 -10.03 -1.08
N ALA A 256 3.43 -11.00 -0.99
CA ALA A 256 3.74 -12.42 -1.17
C ALA A 256 4.26 -12.72 -2.58
N GLU A 257 3.61 -12.19 -3.61
CA GLU A 257 4.04 -12.38 -5.01
C GLU A 257 5.42 -11.74 -5.31
N LEU A 258 5.85 -10.82 -4.46
CA LEU A 258 7.18 -10.20 -4.52
C LEU A 258 8.20 -10.82 -3.54
N ASN A 259 7.91 -11.96 -2.94
CA ASN A 259 8.75 -12.60 -1.94
C ASN A 259 9.00 -11.74 -0.68
N ARG A 260 8.01 -11.00 -0.21
CA ARG A 260 8.03 -10.27 1.07
C ARG A 260 7.11 -10.97 2.07
N ASN A 261 7.53 -10.98 3.34
CA ASN A 261 6.64 -11.40 4.42
C ASN A 261 5.57 -10.32 4.64
N SER A 262 4.35 -10.73 4.99
CA SER A 262 3.28 -9.76 5.21
C SER A 262 2.36 -10.14 6.36
N TYR A 263 1.84 -9.10 7.03
CA TYR A 263 0.87 -9.21 8.12
C TYR A 263 -0.19 -8.15 7.92
N GLY A 264 -1.45 -8.53 8.10
CA GLY A 264 -2.56 -7.59 7.96
C GLY A 264 -3.63 -7.78 9.00
N PHE A 265 -4.41 -6.74 9.23
CA PHE A 265 -5.56 -6.76 10.11
C PHE A 265 -6.83 -6.40 9.33
N GLU A 266 -7.88 -7.18 9.57
CA GLU A 266 -9.21 -6.90 9.04
C GLU A 266 -10.25 -7.17 10.13
N ILE A 267 -11.01 -6.14 10.50
CA ILE A 267 -12.02 -6.25 11.57
C ILE A 267 -13.32 -6.90 11.11
N SER A 268 -13.67 -6.71 9.84
CA SER A 268 -14.85 -7.32 9.25
C SER A 268 -14.62 -8.79 8.98
N ARG A 269 -15.33 -9.66 9.68
CA ARG A 269 -15.25 -11.11 9.47
C ARG A 269 -15.65 -11.52 8.04
N ASP A 270 -16.57 -10.80 7.43
CA ASP A 270 -17.00 -11.07 6.04
C ASP A 270 -15.87 -10.77 5.05
N PHE A 271 -15.22 -9.60 5.16
CA PHE A 271 -14.07 -9.28 4.31
C PHE A 271 -12.87 -10.17 4.58
N TYR A 272 -12.59 -10.49 5.84
CA TYR A 272 -11.56 -11.45 6.23
C TYR A 272 -11.77 -12.81 5.56
N ASN A 273 -12.95 -13.40 5.68
CA ASN A 273 -13.26 -14.70 5.09
C ASN A 273 -13.12 -14.68 3.55
N LYS A 274 -13.67 -13.65 2.89
CA LYS A 274 -13.55 -13.47 1.45
C LYS A 274 -12.11 -13.28 1.00
N ALA A 275 -11.31 -12.55 1.78
CA ALA A 275 -9.89 -12.34 1.48
C ALA A 275 -9.09 -13.65 1.61
N GLN A 276 -9.33 -14.43 2.66
CA GLN A 276 -8.69 -15.75 2.82
C GLN A 276 -9.06 -16.71 1.67
N GLU A 277 -10.35 -16.78 1.34
CA GLU A 277 -10.86 -17.72 0.32
C GLU A 277 -10.43 -17.32 -1.10
N LYS A 278 -10.48 -16.03 -1.45
CA LYS A 278 -10.40 -15.58 -2.85
C LYS A 278 -9.12 -14.83 -3.20
N MET A 279 -8.46 -14.19 -2.23
CA MET A 279 -7.25 -13.40 -2.48
C MET A 279 -5.97 -14.12 -2.05
N LEU A 280 -6.03 -14.89 -0.96
CA LEU A 280 -4.86 -15.51 -0.35
C LEU A 280 -4.84 -17.04 -0.46
N ASN A 281 -5.87 -17.68 -0.98
CA ASN A 281 -6.03 -19.15 -0.97
C ASN A 281 -4.83 -19.88 -1.60
N ASP A 282 -4.43 -19.51 -2.79
CA ASP A 282 -3.30 -20.12 -3.51
C ASP A 282 -1.93 -19.86 -2.82
N ILE A 283 -1.78 -18.71 -2.18
CA ILE A 283 -0.59 -18.39 -1.36
C ILE A 283 -0.56 -19.29 -0.12
N ASN A 284 -1.70 -19.44 0.57
CA ASN A 284 -1.81 -20.26 1.76
C ASN A 284 -1.53 -21.74 1.45
N LEU A 285 -2.04 -22.25 0.32
CA LEU A 285 -1.76 -23.61 -0.14
C LEU A 285 -0.27 -23.84 -0.39
N GLN A 286 0.42 -22.90 -1.04
CA GLN A 286 1.88 -22.98 -1.25
C GLN A 286 2.67 -22.99 0.07
N GLN A 287 2.20 -22.24 1.09
CA GLN A 287 2.84 -22.21 2.41
C GLN A 287 2.63 -23.51 3.19
N THR A 288 1.59 -24.26 2.93
CA THR A 288 1.28 -25.53 3.62
C THR A 288 2.02 -26.72 3.01
N LEU A 289 2.37 -26.65 1.72
CA LEU A 289 3.02 -27.74 0.99
C LEU A 289 4.57 -27.75 1.11
N ILE A 290 5.15 -26.80 1.81
CA ILE A 290 6.60 -26.65 2.06
C ILE A 290 6.88 -26.84 3.57
#